data_e462b35ba36fc73c73a902e460b4882c
#
_entry.id   e462b35ba36fc73c73a902e460b4882c
#
_cell.length_a   1.000
_cell.length_b   1.000
_cell.length_c   1.000
_cell.angle_alpha   90.00
_cell.angle_beta   90.00
_cell.angle_gamma   90.00
#
_symmetry.space_group_name_H-M   'P 1'
#
loop_
_entity.id
_entity.type
_entity.pdbx_description
1 polymer ?
#
loop_
_entity_poly.entity_id
_entity_poly.type
_entity_poly.pdbx_seq_one_letter_code
_entity_poly.pdbx_strand_id
1 'polypeptide(L)'
;MQIFSTVAELRAFAEAARCAGHRLGLVPTMGALHAGHLQLVAAARAECDAVVATVFVNPTQFNNPDDYRLYPRLPQADTDLLAAAGCTAAFLPSAEEMYPQPAVLRFDFGALERVMEGAQRPGHFNGVATVVSKLFHAARPHRAYFGQKDWQQVAIVRQLVADLSFDLEIVAFPTVREADGLAMSSRTAAGPHGPRRRAAAAPGAGRRRRPG
;
A
#
# COMPACT_ATOMS: atom_id res chain seq x y z
N MET A 1 -5.08 18.91 7.99
CA MET A 1 -4.20 17.71 7.92
C MET A 1 -2.77 18.14 8.19
N GLN A 2 -2.03 17.41 9.04
CA GLN A 2 -0.59 17.62 9.26
C GLN A 2 0.21 16.87 8.20
N ILE A 3 1.39 17.38 7.85
CA ILE A 3 2.29 16.72 6.89
C ILE A 3 3.63 16.51 7.58
N PHE A 4 4.14 15.28 7.57
CA PHE A 4 5.41 14.89 8.16
C PHE A 4 6.35 14.37 7.08
N SER A 5 7.63 14.70 7.19
CA SER A 5 8.68 14.23 6.29
C SER A 5 9.70 13.32 6.99
N THR A 6 9.76 13.36 8.32
CA THR A 6 10.70 12.56 9.09
C THR A 6 10.00 11.51 9.95
N VAL A 7 10.68 10.38 10.17
CA VAL A 7 10.22 9.31 11.07
C VAL A 7 10.05 9.85 12.50
N ALA A 8 10.88 10.80 12.92
CA ALA A 8 10.80 11.41 14.25
C ALA A 8 9.49 12.20 14.44
N GLU A 9 9.09 13.00 13.45
CA GLU A 9 7.82 13.74 13.49
C GLU A 9 6.62 12.80 13.55
N LEU A 10 6.61 11.75 12.70
CA LEU A 10 5.54 10.75 12.71
C LEU A 10 5.45 10.03 14.05
N ARG A 11 6.57 9.66 14.66
CA ARG A 11 6.60 9.03 15.99
C ARG A 11 6.05 9.94 17.06
N ALA A 12 6.46 11.20 17.08
CA ALA A 12 5.97 12.17 18.05
C ALA A 12 4.44 12.35 17.96
N PHE A 13 3.92 12.45 16.74
CA PHE A 13 2.47 12.48 16.50
C PHE A 13 1.77 11.22 16.98
N ALA A 14 2.29 10.05 16.61
CA ALA A 14 1.71 8.76 16.98
C ALA A 14 1.70 8.55 18.50
N GLU A 15 2.77 8.91 19.19
CA GLU A 15 2.86 8.84 20.64
C GLU A 15 1.86 9.79 21.31
N ALA A 16 1.77 11.03 20.86
CA ALA A 16 0.79 11.99 21.38
C ALA A 16 -0.65 11.48 21.20
N ALA A 17 -0.99 10.92 20.03
CA ALA A 17 -2.30 10.34 19.78
C ALA A 17 -2.59 9.15 20.73
N ARG A 18 -1.62 8.26 20.92
CA ARG A 18 -1.76 7.10 21.84
C ARG A 18 -1.89 7.54 23.30
N CYS A 19 -1.11 8.52 23.75
CA CYS A 19 -1.23 9.09 25.11
C CYS A 19 -2.59 9.74 25.34
N ALA A 20 -3.21 10.29 24.29
CA ALA A 20 -4.57 10.82 24.36
C ALA A 20 -5.67 9.73 24.31
N GLY A 21 -5.29 8.45 24.23
CA GLY A 21 -6.20 7.32 24.12
C GLY A 21 -6.84 7.14 22.74
N HIS A 22 -6.31 7.81 21.71
CA HIS A 22 -6.82 7.73 20.35
C HIS A 22 -6.44 6.42 19.68
N ARG A 23 -7.41 5.80 18.99
CA ARG A 23 -7.16 4.68 18.07
C ARG A 23 -6.57 5.23 16.77
N LEU A 24 -5.37 4.78 16.41
CA LEU A 24 -4.63 5.21 15.23
C LEU A 24 -4.78 4.21 14.09
N GLY A 25 -5.25 4.67 12.92
CA GLY A 25 -5.29 3.94 11.66
C GLY A 25 -4.15 4.34 10.74
N LEU A 26 -3.58 3.38 10.01
CA LEU A 26 -2.54 3.60 9.01
C LEU A 26 -3.01 3.13 7.63
N VAL A 27 -2.82 3.95 6.61
CA VAL A 27 -3.10 3.63 5.20
C VAL A 27 -1.79 3.75 4.41
N PRO A 28 -1.02 2.66 4.24
CA PRO A 28 0.20 2.70 3.45
C PRO A 28 -0.10 2.84 1.96
N THR A 29 0.50 3.85 1.30
CA THR A 29 0.40 4.04 -0.14
C THR A 29 1.74 4.44 -0.75
N MET A 30 1.84 4.31 -2.07
CA MET A 30 2.97 4.81 -2.84
C MET A 30 2.66 6.16 -3.54
N GLY A 31 1.55 6.81 -3.23
CA GLY A 31 1.09 8.00 -3.93
C GLY A 31 0.36 7.70 -5.25
N ALA A 32 0.18 8.75 -6.08
CA ALA A 32 -0.70 8.76 -7.25
C ALA A 32 -2.09 8.21 -6.87
N LEU A 33 -2.69 8.86 -5.88
CA LEU A 33 -3.90 8.39 -5.22
C LEU A 33 -5.10 8.40 -6.17
N HIS A 34 -5.99 7.45 -5.96
CA HIS A 34 -7.25 7.31 -6.68
C HIS A 34 -8.37 6.90 -5.71
N ALA A 35 -9.62 6.82 -6.18
CA ALA A 35 -10.77 6.52 -5.35
C ALA A 35 -10.61 5.24 -4.50
N GLY A 36 -9.87 4.23 -4.98
CA GLY A 36 -9.56 3.02 -4.21
C GLY A 36 -8.77 3.33 -2.93
N HIS A 37 -7.79 4.23 -2.98
CA HIS A 37 -7.05 4.65 -1.78
C HIS A 37 -7.92 5.49 -0.84
N LEU A 38 -8.77 6.37 -1.39
CA LEU A 38 -9.66 7.22 -0.59
C LEU A 38 -10.71 6.38 0.16
N GLN A 39 -11.13 5.25 -0.39
CA GLN A 39 -12.00 4.30 0.32
C GLN A 39 -11.30 3.66 1.53
N LEU A 40 -9.99 3.36 1.44
CA LEU A 40 -9.21 2.90 2.60
C LEU A 40 -9.16 3.98 3.70
N VAL A 41 -8.94 5.24 3.31
CA VAL A 41 -8.95 6.38 4.24
C VAL A 41 -10.32 6.53 4.89
N ALA A 42 -11.40 6.43 4.11
CA ALA A 42 -12.77 6.52 4.63
C ALA A 42 -13.08 5.38 5.62
N ALA A 43 -12.68 4.15 5.31
CA ALA A 43 -12.82 3.01 6.21
C ALA A 43 -12.02 3.22 7.51
N ALA A 44 -10.77 3.68 7.39
CA ALA A 44 -9.92 3.97 8.56
C ALA A 44 -10.55 5.06 9.45
N ARG A 45 -11.11 6.11 8.86
CA ARG A 45 -11.79 7.19 9.60
C ARG A 45 -13.07 6.76 10.30
N ALA A 46 -13.76 5.76 9.78
CA ALA A 46 -14.94 5.22 10.42
C ALA A 46 -14.64 4.42 11.69
N GLU A 47 -13.39 3.93 11.82
CA GLU A 47 -13.00 2.99 12.87
C GLU A 47 -11.89 3.51 13.79
N CYS A 48 -11.24 4.63 13.43
CA CYS A 48 -10.11 5.21 14.16
C CYS A 48 -10.30 6.71 14.39
N ASP A 49 -9.81 7.20 15.54
CA ASP A 49 -9.87 8.61 15.94
C ASP A 49 -8.89 9.48 15.14
N ALA A 50 -7.74 8.89 14.76
CA ALA A 50 -6.75 9.55 13.91
C ALA A 50 -6.31 8.60 12.80
N VAL A 51 -6.11 9.14 11.59
CA VAL A 51 -5.69 8.38 10.42
C VAL A 51 -4.44 9.02 9.82
N VAL A 52 -3.41 8.21 9.66
CA VAL A 52 -2.18 8.54 8.92
C VAL A 52 -2.20 7.82 7.58
N ALA A 53 -2.07 8.56 6.48
CA ALA A 53 -1.75 7.97 5.19
C ALA A 53 -0.26 8.19 4.86
N THR A 54 0.39 7.20 4.25
CA THR A 54 1.76 7.39 3.76
C THR A 54 1.77 7.58 2.26
N VAL A 55 2.65 8.43 1.75
CA VAL A 55 2.90 8.65 0.33
C VAL A 55 4.39 8.44 0.11
N PHE A 56 4.79 7.19 -0.15
CA PHE A 56 6.20 6.83 -0.29
C PHE A 56 6.42 5.79 -1.37
N VAL A 57 7.10 6.19 -2.45
CA VAL A 57 7.52 5.27 -3.51
C VAL A 57 8.77 4.52 -3.04
N ASN A 58 8.56 3.31 -2.52
CA ASN A 58 9.61 2.51 -1.91
C ASN A 58 10.56 1.90 -2.95
N PRO A 59 11.85 2.30 -3.02
CA PRO A 59 12.78 1.79 -4.02
C PRO A 59 13.02 0.27 -3.89
N THR A 60 12.98 -0.28 -2.68
CA THR A 60 13.40 -1.66 -2.41
C THR A 60 12.41 -2.72 -2.89
N GLN A 61 11.19 -2.33 -3.28
CA GLN A 61 10.16 -3.24 -3.81
C GLN A 61 10.09 -3.27 -5.34
N PHE A 62 10.93 -2.51 -6.04
CA PHE A 62 10.99 -2.48 -7.51
C PHE A 62 12.11 -3.37 -8.03
N ASN A 63 11.76 -4.36 -8.85
CA ASN A 63 12.72 -5.22 -9.54
C ASN A 63 13.34 -4.54 -10.77
N ASN A 64 12.57 -3.62 -11.39
CA ASN A 64 12.99 -2.87 -12.56
C ASN A 64 13.25 -1.41 -12.16
N PRO A 65 14.48 -0.89 -12.33
CA PRO A 65 14.80 0.52 -12.05
C PRO A 65 13.96 1.51 -12.88
N ASP A 66 13.56 1.16 -14.10
CA ASP A 66 12.72 2.02 -14.93
C ASP A 66 11.31 2.13 -14.38
N ASP A 67 10.73 1.05 -13.84
CA ASP A 67 9.43 1.08 -13.15
C ASP A 67 9.48 2.03 -11.95
N TYR A 68 10.57 2.02 -11.19
CA TYR A 68 10.76 2.94 -10.07
C TYR A 68 10.90 4.40 -10.54
N ARG A 69 11.70 4.63 -11.57
CA ARG A 69 11.94 5.95 -12.13
C ARG A 69 10.68 6.58 -12.72
N LEU A 70 9.89 5.78 -13.42
CA LEU A 70 8.66 6.21 -14.12
C LEU A 70 7.42 6.18 -13.22
N TYR A 71 7.54 5.69 -11.98
CA TYR A 71 6.40 5.67 -11.08
C TYR A 71 5.90 7.10 -10.80
N PRO A 72 4.60 7.39 -10.96
CA PRO A 72 4.08 8.75 -10.82
C PRO A 72 4.27 9.28 -9.39
N ARG A 73 4.75 10.51 -9.29
CA ARG A 73 4.94 11.23 -8.02
C ARG A 73 4.19 12.54 -8.09
N LEU A 74 3.08 12.63 -7.37
CA LEU A 74 2.15 13.75 -7.39
C LEU A 74 1.89 14.26 -5.96
N PRO A 75 2.93 14.65 -5.20
CA PRO A 75 2.82 14.88 -3.75
C PRO A 75 1.75 15.95 -3.40
N GLN A 76 1.65 17.03 -4.16
CA GLN A 76 0.64 18.07 -3.90
C GLN A 76 -0.77 17.53 -4.13
N ALA A 77 -1.02 16.89 -5.28
CA ALA A 77 -2.34 16.32 -5.57
C ALA A 77 -2.72 15.24 -4.55
N ASP A 78 -1.77 14.40 -4.15
CA ASP A 78 -1.99 13.36 -3.15
C ASP A 78 -2.36 13.96 -1.78
N THR A 79 -1.64 15.00 -1.34
CA THR A 79 -1.94 15.68 -0.06
C THR A 79 -3.28 16.41 -0.10
N ASP A 80 -3.65 17.04 -1.22
CA ASP A 80 -4.94 17.68 -1.39
C ASP A 80 -6.09 16.67 -1.29
N LEU A 81 -5.94 15.50 -1.96
CA LEU A 81 -6.92 14.41 -1.89
C LEU A 81 -7.05 13.84 -0.47
N LEU A 82 -5.94 13.62 0.23
CA LEU A 82 -5.94 13.14 1.61
C LEU A 82 -6.59 14.14 2.57
N ALA A 83 -6.30 15.42 2.40
CA ALA A 83 -6.91 16.48 3.20
C ALA A 83 -8.42 16.55 2.97
N ALA A 84 -8.87 16.50 1.71
CA ALA A 84 -10.28 16.48 1.34
C ALA A 84 -11.00 15.23 1.88
N ALA A 85 -10.31 14.07 1.90
CA ALA A 85 -10.83 12.84 2.51
C ALA A 85 -10.83 12.87 4.05
N GLY A 86 -10.31 13.96 4.67
CA GLY A 86 -10.25 14.17 6.12
C GLY A 86 -9.22 13.32 6.83
N CYS A 87 -8.14 12.92 6.15
CA CYS A 87 -7.00 12.27 6.78
C CYS A 87 -6.41 13.19 7.88
N THR A 88 -6.02 12.65 9.02
CA THR A 88 -5.47 13.45 10.12
C THR A 88 -4.05 13.91 9.82
N ALA A 89 -3.24 13.02 9.28
CA ALA A 89 -1.86 13.30 8.89
C ALA A 89 -1.43 12.53 7.64
N ALA A 90 -0.49 13.09 6.90
CA ALA A 90 0.19 12.45 5.79
C ALA A 90 1.69 12.37 6.08
N PHE A 91 2.29 11.21 5.78
CA PHE A 91 3.74 10.99 5.92
C PHE A 91 4.37 10.82 4.54
N LEU A 92 5.23 11.77 4.18
CA LEU A 92 5.90 11.88 2.88
C LEU A 92 7.43 11.85 3.06
N PRO A 93 8.02 10.72 3.46
CA PRO A 93 9.46 10.65 3.68
C PRO A 93 10.24 10.61 2.36
N SER A 94 11.51 11.03 2.42
CA SER A 94 12.47 10.74 1.35
C SER A 94 12.98 9.30 1.45
N ALA A 95 13.65 8.83 0.39
CA ALA A 95 14.29 7.51 0.42
C ALA A 95 15.45 7.47 1.43
N GLU A 96 16.18 8.56 1.58
CA GLU A 96 17.28 8.71 2.54
C GLU A 96 16.78 8.69 3.98
N GLU A 97 15.62 9.30 4.27
CA GLU A 97 14.96 9.21 5.58
C GLU A 97 14.58 7.78 5.94
N MET A 98 13.98 7.07 4.98
CA MET A 98 13.57 5.69 5.20
C MET A 98 14.75 4.70 5.21
N TYR A 99 15.79 4.98 4.44
CA TYR A 99 16.95 4.11 4.26
C TYR A 99 18.26 4.92 4.32
N PRO A 100 18.66 5.44 5.50
CA PRO A 100 19.92 6.16 5.65
C PRO A 100 21.14 5.26 5.38
N GLN A 101 20.93 3.94 5.46
CA GLN A 101 21.88 2.91 5.05
C GLN A 101 21.12 1.76 4.36
N PRO A 102 21.75 1.00 3.46
CA PRO A 102 21.15 -0.18 2.85
C PRO A 102 20.67 -1.18 3.92
N ALA A 103 19.46 -1.71 3.75
CA ALA A 103 18.91 -2.69 4.66
C ALA A 103 19.70 -4.01 4.56
N VAL A 104 20.20 -4.49 5.69
CA VAL A 104 20.92 -5.77 5.81
C VAL A 104 19.95 -6.93 6.09
N LEU A 105 18.94 -6.67 6.93
CA LEU A 105 17.90 -7.64 7.26
C LEU A 105 17.11 -8.01 6.00
N ARG A 106 16.83 -9.31 5.84
CA ARG A 106 16.01 -9.84 4.77
C ARG A 106 14.88 -10.67 5.33
N PHE A 107 13.71 -10.55 4.72
CA PHE A 107 12.54 -11.38 4.97
C PHE A 107 12.45 -12.44 3.86
N ASP A 108 12.22 -13.70 4.23
CA ASP A 108 11.89 -14.80 3.32
C ASP A 108 10.56 -15.42 3.80
N PHE A 109 9.53 -15.33 2.97
CA PHE A 109 8.20 -15.86 3.26
C PHE A 109 7.98 -17.27 2.67
N GLY A 110 9.05 -17.93 2.25
CA GLY A 110 9.01 -19.31 1.76
C GLY A 110 8.05 -19.48 0.58
N ALA A 111 7.17 -20.48 0.68
CA ALA A 111 6.22 -20.77 -0.40
C ALA A 111 5.24 -19.61 -0.68
N LEU A 112 4.95 -18.76 0.32
CA LEU A 112 3.99 -17.66 0.18
C LEU A 112 4.45 -16.59 -0.83
N GLU A 113 5.77 -16.40 -0.99
CA GLU A 113 6.31 -15.42 -1.96
C GLU A 113 6.78 -16.04 -3.28
N ARG A 114 6.75 -17.39 -3.41
CA ARG A 114 7.24 -18.10 -4.60
C ARG A 114 6.15 -18.44 -5.62
N VAL A 115 4.95 -17.96 -5.40
CA VAL A 115 3.77 -18.16 -6.27
C VAL A 115 3.25 -16.81 -6.77
N MET A 116 2.34 -16.82 -7.72
CA MET A 116 1.62 -15.64 -8.23
C MET A 116 2.57 -14.47 -8.57
N GLU A 117 2.33 -13.28 -8.01
CA GLU A 117 3.14 -12.06 -8.24
C GLU A 117 4.57 -12.24 -7.74
N GLY A 118 4.77 -12.91 -6.62
CA GLY A 118 6.11 -13.15 -6.04
C GLY A 118 7.01 -13.96 -6.95
N ALA A 119 6.47 -14.97 -7.64
CA ALA A 119 7.23 -15.76 -8.63
C ALA A 119 7.73 -14.90 -9.82
N GLN A 120 6.99 -13.85 -10.18
CA GLN A 120 7.33 -12.94 -11.28
C GLN A 120 8.19 -11.74 -10.82
N ARG A 121 8.25 -11.50 -9.53
CA ARG A 121 8.94 -10.36 -8.93
C ARG A 121 9.82 -10.78 -7.74
N PRO A 122 10.91 -11.53 -7.98
CA PRO A 122 11.79 -12.00 -6.91
C PRO A 122 12.29 -10.84 -6.02
N GLY A 123 12.18 -10.99 -4.69
CA GLY A 123 12.58 -9.96 -3.72
C GLY A 123 11.58 -8.81 -3.52
N HIS A 124 10.51 -8.74 -4.30
CA HIS A 124 9.47 -7.72 -4.14
C HIS A 124 8.89 -7.72 -2.72
N PHE A 125 8.48 -8.87 -2.21
CA PHE A 125 7.87 -8.97 -0.89
C PHE A 125 8.84 -8.76 0.26
N ASN A 126 10.13 -9.05 0.10
CA ASN A 126 11.15 -8.57 1.02
C ASN A 126 11.16 -7.03 1.12
N GLY A 127 11.10 -6.34 -0.01
CA GLY A 127 11.01 -4.88 -0.05
C GLY A 127 9.72 -4.34 0.60
N VAL A 128 8.58 -4.98 0.34
CA VAL A 128 7.29 -4.65 0.96
C VAL A 128 7.35 -4.84 2.47
N ALA A 129 7.82 -6.00 2.94
CA ALA A 129 7.93 -6.29 4.37
C ALA A 129 8.86 -5.31 5.08
N THR A 130 9.98 -4.95 4.44
CA THR A 130 10.95 -4.00 5.00
C THR A 130 10.30 -2.62 5.20
N VAL A 131 9.63 -2.06 4.19
CA VAL A 131 9.00 -0.74 4.32
C VAL A 131 7.83 -0.76 5.29
N VAL A 132 6.97 -1.79 5.22
CA VAL A 132 5.81 -1.91 6.08
C VAL A 132 6.22 -2.05 7.55
N SER A 133 7.26 -2.85 7.86
CA SER A 133 7.80 -2.93 9.22
C SER A 133 8.27 -1.56 9.74
N LYS A 134 9.00 -0.80 8.92
CA LYS A 134 9.44 0.55 9.30
C LYS A 134 8.26 1.48 9.56
N LEU A 135 7.22 1.44 8.71
CA LEU A 135 6.01 2.23 8.90
C LEU A 135 5.25 1.84 10.16
N PHE A 136 5.14 0.53 10.46
CA PHE A 136 4.49 0.04 11.67
C PHE A 136 5.25 0.48 12.93
N HIS A 137 6.58 0.43 12.92
CA HIS A 137 7.39 0.93 14.04
C HIS A 137 7.34 2.46 14.20
N ALA A 138 7.21 3.21 13.10
CA ALA A 138 7.12 4.66 13.14
C ALA A 138 5.74 5.14 13.61
N ALA A 139 4.67 4.60 13.03
CA ALA A 139 3.30 5.04 13.31
C ALA A 139 2.66 4.30 14.49
N ARG A 140 3.12 3.08 14.85
CA ARG A 140 2.52 2.23 15.91
C ARG A 140 0.99 2.21 15.83
N PRO A 141 0.40 1.88 14.66
CA PRO A 141 -1.04 1.96 14.48
C PRO A 141 -1.75 0.84 15.24
N HIS A 142 -3.03 1.02 15.57
CA HIS A 142 -3.90 -0.06 16.05
C HIS A 142 -4.48 -0.87 14.90
N ARG A 143 -4.66 -0.23 13.73
CA ARG A 143 -5.15 -0.85 12.50
C ARG A 143 -4.38 -0.35 11.29
N ALA A 144 -4.09 -1.25 10.35
CA ALA A 144 -3.50 -0.89 9.06
C ALA A 144 -4.38 -1.43 7.91
N TYR A 145 -4.67 -0.57 6.95
CA TYR A 145 -5.67 -0.81 5.90
C TYR A 145 -4.97 -1.07 4.57
N PHE A 146 -5.30 -2.20 3.95
CA PHE A 146 -4.75 -2.64 2.66
C PHE A 146 -5.88 -3.05 1.70
N GLY A 147 -5.70 -2.78 0.41
CA GLY A 147 -6.66 -3.19 -0.61
C GLY A 147 -6.53 -4.68 -0.97
N GLN A 148 -7.65 -5.39 -1.08
CA GLN A 148 -7.69 -6.79 -1.54
C GLN A 148 -7.26 -6.96 -3.01
N LYS A 149 -7.13 -5.89 -3.76
CA LYS A 149 -6.55 -5.92 -5.11
C LYS A 149 -5.18 -6.61 -5.11
N ASP A 150 -4.35 -6.29 -4.12
CA ASP A 150 -3.01 -6.84 -3.96
C ASP A 150 -3.03 -7.94 -2.88
N TRP A 151 -3.86 -8.99 -3.14
CA TRP A 151 -4.19 -10.04 -2.17
C TRP A 151 -2.98 -10.76 -1.60
N GLN A 152 -1.98 -11.06 -2.43
CA GLN A 152 -0.76 -11.69 -1.96
C GLN A 152 0.02 -10.78 -1.01
N GLN A 153 0.05 -9.46 -1.28
CA GLN A 153 0.61 -8.49 -0.34
C GLN A 153 -0.11 -8.50 1.01
N VAL A 154 -1.46 -8.60 1.01
CA VAL A 154 -2.23 -8.71 2.27
C VAL A 154 -1.83 -9.96 3.05
N ALA A 155 -1.66 -11.11 2.36
CA ALA A 155 -1.24 -12.35 3.00
C ALA A 155 0.17 -12.24 3.59
N ILE A 156 1.11 -11.66 2.84
CA ILE A 156 2.49 -11.38 3.30
C ILE A 156 2.49 -10.46 4.53
N VAL A 157 1.72 -9.38 4.51
CA VAL A 157 1.68 -8.44 5.64
C VAL A 157 1.03 -9.07 6.88
N ARG A 158 0.01 -9.91 6.71
CA ARG A 158 -0.56 -10.67 7.83
C ARG A 158 0.45 -11.64 8.43
N GLN A 159 1.22 -12.34 7.61
CA GLN A 159 2.30 -13.22 8.08
C GLN A 159 3.36 -12.41 8.82
N LEU A 160 3.79 -11.27 8.27
CA LEU A 160 4.73 -10.36 8.91
C LEU A 160 4.26 -9.90 10.31
N VAL A 161 2.98 -9.54 10.42
CA VAL A 161 2.38 -9.13 11.71
C VAL A 161 2.40 -10.26 12.72
N ALA A 162 2.05 -11.48 12.30
CA ALA A 162 2.04 -12.66 13.15
C ALA A 162 3.46 -13.03 13.62
N ASP A 163 4.41 -13.13 12.70
CA ASP A 163 5.77 -13.59 12.99
C ASP A 163 6.57 -12.60 13.83
N LEU A 164 6.33 -11.29 13.66
CA LEU A 164 7.00 -10.25 14.43
C LEU A 164 6.19 -9.76 15.64
N SER A 165 5.04 -10.39 15.91
CA SER A 165 4.17 -10.07 17.07
C SER A 165 3.81 -8.57 17.14
N PHE A 166 3.50 -7.97 15.99
CA PHE A 166 3.01 -6.60 15.97
C PHE A 166 1.63 -6.52 16.62
N ASP A 167 1.47 -5.60 17.56
CA ASP A 167 0.18 -5.33 18.22
C ASP A 167 -0.69 -4.40 17.35
N LEU A 168 -1.18 -4.94 16.23
CA LEU A 168 -2.07 -4.24 15.32
C LEU A 168 -2.94 -5.23 14.50
N GLU A 169 -4.07 -4.74 14.01
CA GLU A 169 -4.98 -5.48 13.14
C GLU A 169 -4.80 -5.09 11.67
N ILE A 170 -4.71 -6.09 10.78
CA ILE A 170 -4.70 -5.87 9.31
C ILE A 170 -6.11 -5.93 8.78
N VAL A 171 -6.63 -4.80 8.31
CA VAL A 171 -7.93 -4.67 7.66
C VAL A 171 -7.75 -4.76 6.14
N ALA A 172 -8.32 -5.81 5.55
CA ALA A 172 -8.32 -6.01 4.10
C ALA A 172 -9.63 -5.45 3.50
N PHE A 173 -9.53 -4.36 2.73
CA PHE A 173 -10.69 -3.69 2.15
C PHE A 173 -10.98 -4.19 0.72
N PRO A 174 -12.25 -4.37 0.33
CA PRO A 174 -12.63 -4.84 -0.99
C PRO A 174 -12.06 -4.01 -2.14
N THR A 175 -11.76 -4.66 -3.27
CA THR A 175 -11.23 -4.01 -4.45
C THR A 175 -12.23 -3.02 -5.05
N VAL A 176 -11.85 -1.75 -5.16
CA VAL A 176 -12.63 -0.74 -5.88
C VAL A 176 -12.37 -0.88 -7.38
N ARG A 177 -13.46 -0.82 -8.18
CA ARG A 177 -13.39 -1.06 -9.61
C ARG A 177 -13.85 0.16 -10.40
N GLU A 178 -13.30 0.30 -11.62
CA GLU A 178 -13.79 1.23 -12.63
C GLU A 178 -15.18 0.79 -13.14
N ALA A 179 -15.85 1.66 -13.90
CA ALA A 179 -17.17 1.37 -14.47
C ALA A 179 -17.18 0.15 -15.42
N ASP A 180 -16.04 -0.17 -16.03
CA ASP A 180 -15.84 -1.35 -16.90
C ASP A 180 -15.48 -2.63 -16.12
N GLY A 181 -15.44 -2.56 -14.78
CA GLY A 181 -15.10 -3.68 -13.90
C GLY A 181 -13.60 -3.87 -13.65
N LEU A 182 -12.71 -3.09 -14.28
CA LEU A 182 -11.28 -3.15 -14.04
C LEU A 182 -10.95 -2.64 -12.62
N ALA A 183 -10.04 -3.31 -11.93
CA ALA A 183 -9.56 -2.83 -10.62
C ALA A 183 -8.79 -1.51 -10.79
N MET A 184 -9.15 -0.50 -10.01
CA MET A 184 -8.45 0.79 -10.01
C MET A 184 -6.96 0.65 -9.71
N SER A 185 -6.10 1.42 -10.42
CA SER A 185 -4.66 1.36 -10.26
C SER A 185 -4.01 2.71 -10.55
N SER A 186 -3.02 3.09 -9.75
CA SER A 186 -2.20 4.29 -9.97
C SER A 186 -1.49 4.28 -11.33
N ARG A 187 -1.20 3.09 -11.89
CA ARG A 187 -0.62 2.96 -13.23
C ARG A 187 -1.60 3.28 -14.37
N THR A 188 -2.91 3.14 -14.14
CA THR A 188 -3.94 3.51 -15.13
C THR A 188 -4.42 4.93 -14.96
N ALA A 189 -4.34 5.50 -13.76
CA ALA A 189 -4.72 6.89 -13.48
C ALA A 189 -3.73 7.93 -14.02
N ALA A 190 -2.51 7.54 -14.37
CA ALA A 190 -1.43 8.44 -14.80
C ALA A 190 -1.56 8.99 -16.25
N GLY A 191 -2.75 8.94 -16.89
CA GLY A 191 -3.06 9.59 -18.17
C GLY A 191 -2.71 8.78 -19.44
N PRO A 192 -2.86 9.37 -20.65
CA PRO A 192 -2.96 8.65 -21.93
C PRO A 192 -1.69 7.95 -22.44
N HIS A 193 -0.61 7.93 -21.68
CA HIS A 193 0.66 7.30 -22.05
C HIS A 193 1.07 6.11 -21.17
N GLY A 194 0.22 5.67 -20.22
CA GLY A 194 0.44 4.42 -19.52
C GLY A 194 0.21 3.23 -20.46
N PRO A 195 1.06 2.16 -20.45
CA PRO A 195 0.85 1.01 -21.33
C PRO A 195 -0.47 0.33 -20.96
N ARG A 196 -1.51 0.56 -21.77
CA ARG A 196 -2.72 -0.28 -21.76
C ARG A 196 -2.33 -1.67 -22.25
N ARG A 197 -1.79 -2.52 -21.38
CA ARG A 197 -1.80 -3.95 -21.65
C ARG A 197 -3.24 -4.42 -21.51
N ARG A 198 -3.95 -4.45 -22.63
CA ARG A 198 -5.16 -5.25 -22.75
C ARG A 198 -4.74 -6.67 -22.43
N ALA A 199 -5.17 -7.19 -21.29
CA ALA A 199 -5.19 -8.62 -21.09
C ALA A 199 -6.08 -9.18 -22.21
N ALA A 200 -5.50 -9.98 -23.11
CA ALA A 200 -6.25 -10.68 -24.12
C ALA A 200 -7.30 -11.54 -23.38
N ALA A 201 -8.57 -11.27 -23.65
CA ALA A 201 -9.66 -12.11 -23.19
C ALA A 201 -9.37 -13.53 -23.69
N ALA A 202 -9.29 -14.49 -22.80
CA ALA A 202 -9.19 -15.90 -23.18
C ALA A 202 -10.38 -16.24 -24.08
N PRO A 203 -10.16 -16.91 -25.24
CA PRO A 203 -11.26 -17.27 -26.12
C PRO A 203 -12.20 -18.21 -25.37
N GLY A 204 -13.47 -17.84 -25.34
CA GLY A 204 -14.54 -18.60 -24.67
C GLY A 204 -14.54 -20.06 -25.14
N ALA A 205 -14.53 -20.98 -24.18
CA ALA A 205 -14.72 -22.40 -24.43
C ALA A 205 -16.11 -22.62 -25.08
N GLY A 206 -16.08 -22.83 -26.39
CA GLY A 206 -17.28 -23.16 -27.18
C GLY A 206 -17.96 -24.40 -26.60
N ARG A 207 -19.20 -24.26 -26.19
CA ARG A 207 -20.08 -25.37 -25.84
C ARG A 207 -20.20 -26.28 -27.06
N ARG A 208 -19.52 -27.43 -27.05
CA ARG A 208 -19.83 -28.53 -27.98
C ARG A 208 -21.20 -29.10 -27.61
N ARG A 209 -22.19 -28.85 -28.50
CA ARG A 209 -23.45 -29.62 -28.50
C ARG A 209 -23.12 -31.05 -28.90
N ARG A 210 -23.55 -32.03 -28.11
CA ARG A 210 -23.59 -33.44 -28.51
C ARG A 210 -24.80 -33.63 -29.41
N PRO A 211 -24.67 -34.35 -30.56
CA PRO A 211 -25.82 -34.84 -31.32
C PRO A 211 -26.43 -36.02 -30.60
N GLY A 212 -27.77 -36.15 -30.70
CA GLY A 212 -28.61 -37.23 -30.16
C GLY A 212 -28.47 -38.56 -30.88
#